data_c9ac09bf27b33a603523e08eb51269d2
#
_entry.id   c9ac09bf27b33a603523e08eb51269d2
#
_cell.length_a   1.000
_cell.length_b   1.000
_cell.length_c   1.000
_cell.angle_alpha   90.00
_cell.angle_beta   90.00
_cell.angle_gamma   90.00
#
_symmetry.space_group_name_H-M   'P 1'
#
loop_
_entity.id
_entity.type
_entity.pdbx_description
1 polymer ?
#
loop_
_entity_poly.entity_id
_entity_poly.type
_entity_poly.pdbx_seq_one_letter_code
_entity_poly.pdbx_strand_id
1 'polypeptide(L)' 'VEEDPDPYRILRLRAEILELGSAIRQLQREGLDDAAAQLLIARKRAQLDQLVKTSSVVHSLNIPDIRRS' A
#
# COMPACT_ATOMS: atom_id res chain seq x y z
N VAL A 1 3.61 19.77 9.95
CA VAL A 1 3.99 19.49 9.32
C VAL A 1 3.97 18.21 9.17
N GLU A 2 4.00 17.56 9.59
CA GLU A 2 4.02 16.45 9.34
C GLU A 2 2.94 15.73 9.49
N GLU A 3 1.86 16.15 9.56
CA GLU A 3 0.78 15.41 9.67
C GLU A 3 0.40 14.83 8.42
N ASP A 4 0.74 15.28 7.32
CA ASP A 4 0.34 14.70 6.08
C ASP A 4 1.12 13.48 5.79
N PRO A 5 0.55 12.49 5.15
CA PRO A 5 1.28 11.33 4.75
C PRO A 5 2.39 11.75 3.85
N ASP A 6 3.52 11.27 4.12
CA ASP A 6 4.65 11.60 3.35
C ASP A 6 4.58 10.93 2.00
N PRO A 7 4.66 11.65 0.92
CA PRO A 7 4.60 11.03 -0.39
C PRO A 7 5.71 10.01 -0.60
N TYR A 8 6.86 10.25 0.00
CA TYR A 8 7.92 9.30 -0.07
C TYR A 8 7.55 8.00 0.58
N ARG A 9 6.82 8.05 1.66
CA ARG A 9 6.43 6.86 2.37
C ARG A 9 5.52 6.03 1.50
N ILE A 10 4.60 6.66 0.80
CA ILE A 10 3.69 5.95 -0.07
C ILE A 10 4.48 5.32 -1.23
N LEU A 11 5.39 6.07 -1.81
CA LEU A 11 6.18 5.53 -2.89
C LEU A 11 7.05 4.39 -2.43
N ARG A 12 7.61 4.51 -1.26
CA ARG A 12 8.44 3.46 -0.73
C ARG A 12 7.64 2.20 -0.48
N LEU A 13 6.45 2.33 0.09
CA LEU A 13 5.63 1.18 0.33
C LEU A 13 5.24 0.50 -0.98
N ARG A 14 4.93 1.27 -1.99
CA ARG A 14 4.61 0.69 -3.28
C ARG A 14 5.78 -0.08 -3.85
N ALA A 15 6.96 0.48 -3.73
CA ALA A 15 8.15 -0.19 -4.23
C ALA A 15 8.41 -1.48 -3.47
N GLU A 16 8.22 -1.45 -2.16
CA GLU A 16 8.43 -2.62 -1.34
C GLU A 16 7.41 -3.70 -1.68
N ILE A 17 6.19 -3.31 -1.93
CA ILE A 17 5.16 -4.27 -2.30
C ILE A 17 5.50 -4.92 -3.64
N LEU A 18 6.00 -4.15 -4.58
CA LEU A 18 6.40 -4.70 -5.87
C LEU A 18 7.56 -5.67 -5.72
N GLU A 19 8.52 -5.32 -4.89
CA GLU A 19 9.65 -6.19 -4.65
C GLU A 19 9.23 -7.48 -3.98
N LEU A 20 8.32 -7.38 -3.03
CA LEU A 20 7.83 -8.57 -2.37
C LEU A 20 7.05 -9.45 -3.33
N GLY A 21 6.26 -8.84 -4.19
CA GLY A 21 5.53 -9.61 -5.18
C GLY A 21 6.47 -10.39 -6.09
N SER A 22 7.56 -9.75 -6.48
CA SER A 22 8.55 -10.39 -7.32
C SER A 22 9.22 -11.53 -6.57
N ALA A 23 9.57 -11.31 -5.31
CA ALA A 23 10.20 -12.34 -4.49
C ALA A 23 9.26 -13.52 -4.29
N ILE A 24 7.97 -13.24 -4.10
CA ILE A 24 7.01 -14.31 -3.92
C ILE A 24 6.94 -15.17 -5.18
N ARG A 25 6.90 -14.53 -6.33
CA ARG A 25 6.86 -15.29 -7.56
C ARG A 25 8.10 -16.15 -7.74
N GLN A 26 9.24 -15.62 -7.33
CA GLN A 26 10.45 -16.38 -7.44
C GLN A 26 10.45 -17.57 -6.49
N LEU A 27 9.97 -17.37 -5.27
CA LEU A 27 9.85 -18.47 -4.32
C LEU A 27 8.93 -19.55 -4.87
N GLN A 28 7.84 -19.14 -5.47
CA GLN A 28 6.90 -20.10 -6.02
C GLN A 28 7.52 -20.87 -7.17
N ARG A 29 8.28 -20.21 -8.01
CA ARG A 29 8.93 -20.88 -9.11
C ARG A 29 9.94 -21.92 -8.63
N GLU A 30 10.57 -21.64 -7.51
CA GLU A 30 11.54 -22.55 -6.96
C GLU A 30 10.94 -23.57 -6.02
N GLY A 31 9.64 -23.52 -5.85
CA GLY A 31 8.97 -24.46 -4.96
C GLY A 31 9.24 -24.22 -3.49
N LEU A 32 9.62 -23.00 -3.14
CA LEU A 32 9.90 -22.69 -1.75
C LEU A 32 8.69 -22.10 -1.07
N ASP A 33 8.72 -22.16 0.24
CA ASP A 33 7.61 -21.67 1.04
C ASP A 33 7.55 -20.15 1.01
N ASP A 34 6.44 -19.60 0.60
CA ASP A 34 6.30 -18.15 0.52
C ASP A 34 5.32 -17.61 1.56
N ALA A 35 4.97 -18.39 2.55
CA ALA A 35 3.95 -17.96 3.52
C ALA A 35 4.34 -16.69 4.25
N ALA A 36 5.58 -16.61 4.70
CA ALA A 36 6.02 -15.42 5.42
C ALA A 36 6.01 -14.20 4.51
N ALA A 37 6.41 -14.37 3.27
CA ALA A 37 6.44 -13.28 2.32
C ALA A 37 5.01 -12.82 2.00
N GLN A 38 4.08 -13.75 1.90
CA GLN A 38 2.69 -13.41 1.66
C GLN A 38 2.13 -12.60 2.82
N LEU A 39 2.46 -12.99 4.04
CA LEU A 39 2.00 -12.26 5.19
C LEU A 39 2.58 -10.86 5.23
N LEU A 40 3.84 -10.74 4.89
CA LEU A 40 4.50 -9.44 4.91
C LEU A 40 3.90 -8.52 3.85
N ILE A 41 3.66 -9.03 2.66
CA ILE A 41 3.11 -8.18 1.61
C ILE A 41 1.69 -7.77 1.98
N ALA A 42 0.94 -8.63 2.64
CA ALA A 42 -0.41 -8.27 3.08
C ALA A 42 -0.36 -7.14 4.07
N ARG A 43 0.59 -7.17 4.99
CA ARG A 43 0.73 -6.10 5.94
C ARG A 43 1.09 -4.80 5.28
N LYS A 44 1.99 -4.84 4.32
CA LYS A 44 2.41 -3.63 3.65
C LYS A 44 1.28 -3.05 2.81
N ARG A 45 0.49 -3.90 2.20
CA ARG A 45 -0.67 -3.44 1.48
C ARG A 45 -1.67 -2.76 2.39
N ALA A 46 -1.84 -3.31 3.58
CA ALA A 46 -2.74 -2.70 4.54
C ALA A 46 -2.23 -1.33 4.98
N GLN A 47 -0.92 -1.21 5.18
CA GLN A 47 -0.35 0.06 5.53
C GLN A 47 -0.54 1.08 4.41
N LEU A 48 -0.31 0.65 3.18
CA LEU A 48 -0.47 1.55 2.06
C LEU A 48 -1.92 1.99 1.94
N ASP A 49 -2.84 1.06 2.12
CA ASP A 49 -4.24 1.36 2.03
C ASP A 49 -4.63 2.38 3.08
N GLN A 50 -4.11 2.26 4.28
CA GLN A 50 -4.38 3.22 5.33
C GLN A 50 -3.88 4.61 4.96
N LEU A 51 -2.68 4.69 4.42
CA LEU A 51 -2.12 5.97 4.05
C LEU A 51 -2.92 6.61 2.92
N VAL A 52 -3.31 5.81 1.95
CA VAL A 52 -4.08 6.31 0.84
C VAL A 52 -5.46 6.75 1.30
N LYS A 53 -6.06 5.98 2.19
CA LYS A 53 -7.36 6.35 2.70
C LYS A 53 -7.32 7.63 3.49
N THR A 54 -6.28 7.79 4.29
CA THR A 54 -6.14 9.00 5.06
C THR A 54 -6.04 10.21 4.14
N SER A 55 -5.27 10.07 3.09
CA SER A 55 -5.15 11.13 2.12
C SER A 55 -6.46 11.40 1.44
N SER A 56 -7.15 10.36 1.08
CA SER A 56 -8.42 10.49 0.39
C SER A 56 -9.47 11.16 1.25
N VAL A 57 -9.48 10.83 2.51
CA VAL A 57 -10.46 11.40 3.41
C VAL A 57 -10.25 12.89 3.50
N VAL A 58 -9.01 13.30 3.66
CA VAL A 58 -8.73 14.72 3.75
C VAL A 58 -9.13 15.40 2.46
N HIS A 59 -8.85 14.76 1.35
CA HIS A 59 -9.19 15.32 0.07
C HIS A 59 -10.71 15.39 -0.10
N SER A 60 -11.39 14.38 0.34
CA SER A 60 -12.82 14.34 0.23
C SER A 60 -13.51 15.43 1.01
N LEU A 61 -12.94 15.78 2.12
CA LEU A 61 -13.54 16.82 2.92
C LEU A 61 -13.54 18.14 2.16
N ASN A 62 -12.59 18.32 1.30
CA ASN A 62 -12.53 19.55 0.58
C ASN A 62 -13.37 19.53 -0.66
N ILE A 63 -13.78 18.42 -1.14
CA ILE A 63 -14.54 18.34 -2.33
C ILE A 63 -15.96 18.07 -2.03
N PRO A 64 -16.84 18.90 -2.38
CA PRO A 64 -18.22 18.67 -2.12
C PRO A 64 -18.64 17.50 -2.93
N ASP A 65 -19.56 16.78 -2.40
CA ASP A 65 -19.90 15.66 -3.05
C ASP A 65 -20.85 15.90 -4.00
N ILE A 66 -20.62 16.12 -5.12
CA ILE A 66 -21.50 16.38 -6.00
C ILE A 66 -21.86 15.31 -6.68
N ARG A 67 -21.16 14.54 -6.81
CA ARG A 67 -21.51 13.59 -7.53
C ARG A 67 -22.39 12.90 -7.13
N ARG A 68 -22.71 12.66 -6.60
CA ARG A 68 -23.44 11.84 -6.23
C ARG A 68 -24.51 12.13 -6.43
N SER A 69 -24.66 12.68 -6.61
CA SER A 69 -25.74 12.86 -6.69
C SER A 69 -26.16 12.69 -7.59
#